data_efae286363b4cc8eca6cdccfaa91b173
#
_entry.id   efae286363b4cc8eca6cdccfaa91b173
#
_cell.length_a   1.000
_cell.length_b   1.000
_cell.length_c   1.000
_cell.angle_alpha   90.00
_cell.angle_beta   90.00
_cell.angle_gamma   90.00
#
_symmetry.space_group_name_H-M   'P 1'
#
loop_
_entity.id
_entity.type
_entity.pdbx_description
1 polymer ?
#
loop_
_entity_poly.entity_id
_entity_poly.type
_entity_poly.pdbx_seq_one_letter_code
_entity_poly.pdbx_strand_id
1 'polypeptide(L)'
;VLMSAISGIEMALWDIKGKYYNMPVYEMLGGSVRDKIRMYGHLKPTGHPGDFPIGDMLRITDRRLEEGFTVMKYSVIPPIKPIDSMEMVDKVVERFAAVRERVGKAVDIAVDFHGRVSPAMSIRLLKELEPYYPLFVEEPALPENVDEMVRVSRSTTIPIAAGERLFGKWGFRELIEKQAVSVVQPDLCHCGGIFEARKIAAMAEVYHMQIAPHNPLGPISLAACIQLDVCTPNLLAQEHPGMPDGRDLGVGILKRPFEIEGGCIRVPEGPGLGIEVI
;
A
#
# COMPACT_ATOMS: atom_id res chain seq x y z
N VAL A 1 -8.59 8.90 -15.45
CA VAL A 1 -8.19 8.40 -16.79
C VAL A 1 -7.01 9.18 -17.34
N LEU A 2 -7.06 10.53 -17.44
CA LEU A 2 -5.95 11.32 -18.01
C LEU A 2 -4.64 11.17 -17.23
N MET A 3 -4.69 11.27 -15.91
CA MET A 3 -3.50 11.12 -15.06
C MET A 3 -2.90 9.72 -15.15
N SER A 4 -3.70 8.69 -15.30
CA SER A 4 -3.19 7.32 -15.50
C SER A 4 -2.43 7.18 -16.82
N ALA A 5 -2.90 7.81 -17.89
CA ALA A 5 -2.19 7.84 -19.18
C ALA A 5 -0.86 8.61 -19.07
N ILE A 6 -0.86 9.76 -18.39
CA ILE A 6 0.34 10.54 -18.11
C ILE A 6 1.35 9.72 -17.30
N SER A 7 0.90 9.04 -16.25
CA SER A 7 1.73 8.19 -15.41
C SER A 7 2.39 7.06 -16.19
N GLY A 8 1.63 6.37 -17.04
CA GLY A 8 2.17 5.28 -17.87
C GLY A 8 3.23 5.76 -18.87
N ILE A 9 3.00 6.91 -19.51
CA ILE A 9 3.98 7.53 -20.43
C ILE A 9 5.23 7.98 -19.65
N GLU A 10 5.05 8.58 -18.49
CA GLU A 10 6.16 9.04 -17.64
C GLU A 10 7.07 7.88 -17.21
N MET A 11 6.49 6.78 -16.73
CA MET A 11 7.24 5.58 -16.36
C MET A 11 8.00 4.98 -17.57
N ALA A 12 7.37 4.95 -18.75
CA ALA A 12 8.03 4.49 -19.98
C ALA A 12 9.20 5.39 -20.37
N LEU A 13 9.06 6.71 -20.24
CA LEU A 13 10.14 7.66 -20.54
C LEU A 13 11.32 7.50 -19.56
N TRP A 14 11.07 7.19 -18.27
CA TRP A 14 12.13 6.86 -17.33
C TRP A 14 12.85 5.56 -17.70
N ASP A 15 12.12 4.54 -18.12
CA ASP A 15 12.70 3.28 -18.59
C ASP A 15 13.61 3.49 -19.82
N ILE A 16 13.13 4.23 -20.82
CA ILE A 16 13.90 4.60 -22.02
C ILE A 16 15.17 5.38 -21.62
N LYS A 17 15.03 6.38 -20.76
CA LYS A 17 16.16 7.21 -20.30
C LYS A 17 17.20 6.37 -19.55
N GLY A 18 16.76 5.50 -18.64
CA GLY A 18 17.65 4.61 -17.90
C GLY A 18 18.38 3.62 -18.84
N LYS A 19 17.69 3.04 -19.80
CA LYS A 19 18.29 2.17 -20.84
C LYS A 19 19.28 2.93 -21.71
N TYR A 20 18.97 4.15 -22.10
CA TYR A 20 19.87 5.00 -22.90
C TYR A 20 21.18 5.29 -22.17
N TYR A 21 21.14 5.59 -20.86
CA TYR A 21 22.34 5.85 -20.05
C TYR A 21 22.92 4.58 -19.42
N ASN A 22 22.37 3.41 -19.69
CA ASN A 22 22.73 2.14 -19.06
C ASN A 22 22.75 2.22 -17.53
N MET A 23 21.71 2.78 -16.95
CA MET A 23 21.59 3.10 -15.53
C MET A 23 20.18 2.78 -15.01
N PRO A 24 20.01 2.19 -13.81
CA PRO A 24 18.71 2.07 -13.17
C PRO A 24 18.08 3.44 -12.89
N VAL A 25 16.75 3.51 -12.85
CA VAL A 25 16.04 4.79 -12.61
C VAL A 25 16.38 5.36 -11.24
N TYR A 26 16.47 4.53 -10.20
CA TYR A 26 16.79 5.00 -8.84
C TYR A 26 18.15 5.71 -8.75
N GLU A 27 19.13 5.32 -9.54
CA GLU A 27 20.43 6.02 -9.58
C GLU A 27 20.30 7.46 -10.10
N MET A 28 19.40 7.68 -11.07
CA MET A 28 19.09 9.02 -11.57
C MET A 28 18.25 9.85 -10.59
N LEU A 29 17.65 9.22 -9.58
CA LEU A 29 16.81 9.86 -8.55
C LEU A 29 17.54 10.11 -7.22
N GLY A 30 18.85 9.83 -7.15
CA GLY A 30 19.67 10.09 -5.99
C GLY A 30 20.43 8.89 -5.43
N GLY A 31 20.25 7.71 -6.03
CA GLY A 31 20.93 6.48 -5.63
C GLY A 31 20.18 5.69 -4.55
N SER A 32 20.65 4.48 -4.29
CA SER A 32 20.01 3.57 -3.35
C SER A 32 20.32 3.93 -1.89
N VAL A 33 19.29 3.84 -1.03
CA VAL A 33 19.42 3.91 0.44
C VAL A 33 19.15 2.56 1.09
N ARG A 34 18.81 1.53 0.29
CA ARG A 34 18.60 0.15 0.72
C ARG A 34 18.85 -0.83 -0.43
N ASP A 35 19.11 -2.08 -0.09
CA ASP A 35 19.39 -3.18 -1.04
C ASP A 35 18.20 -4.11 -1.27
N LYS A 36 17.17 -4.02 -0.42
CA LYS A 36 15.93 -4.79 -0.49
C LYS A 36 14.75 -3.97 0.00
N ILE A 37 13.57 -4.27 -0.53
CA ILE A 37 12.31 -3.61 -0.19
C ILE A 37 11.45 -4.58 0.63
N ARG A 38 11.05 -4.16 1.83
CA ARG A 38 10.05 -4.86 2.65
C ARG A 38 8.69 -4.80 1.97
N MET A 39 8.05 -5.95 1.80
CA MET A 39 6.74 -6.06 1.16
C MET A 39 5.64 -6.28 2.20
N TYR A 40 4.41 -5.84 1.93
CA TYR A 40 3.25 -6.31 2.65
C TYR A 40 2.29 -7.05 1.72
N GLY A 41 1.91 -8.26 2.13
CA GLY A 41 1.02 -9.14 1.37
C GLY A 41 -0.43 -8.95 1.76
N HIS A 42 -1.33 -9.03 0.78
CA HIS A 42 -2.75 -8.99 1.05
C HIS A 42 -3.24 -10.29 1.71
N LEU A 43 -4.10 -10.14 2.71
CA LEU A 43 -4.94 -11.20 3.26
C LEU A 43 -6.33 -11.13 2.58
N LYS A 44 -6.35 -11.40 1.27
CA LYS A 44 -7.58 -11.31 0.47
C LYS A 44 -8.04 -12.71 0.06
N PRO A 45 -9.06 -13.27 0.72
CA PRO A 45 -9.66 -14.53 0.32
C PRO A 45 -10.33 -14.43 -1.06
N THR A 46 -10.43 -15.56 -1.76
CA THR A 46 -11.21 -15.65 -2.99
C THR A 46 -12.69 -15.70 -2.65
N GLY A 47 -13.48 -14.72 -3.09
CA GLY A 47 -14.91 -14.63 -2.82
C GLY A 47 -15.42 -13.19 -2.77
N HIS A 48 -16.71 -13.00 -2.44
CA HIS A 48 -17.30 -11.67 -2.29
C HIS A 48 -16.75 -10.94 -1.05
N PRO A 49 -16.41 -9.63 -1.15
CA PRO A 49 -16.05 -8.84 0.02
C PRO A 49 -17.19 -8.85 1.05
N GLY A 50 -16.91 -9.33 2.24
CA GLY A 50 -17.86 -9.35 3.35
C GLY A 50 -18.25 -10.74 3.86
N ASP A 51 -18.05 -11.79 3.08
CA ASP A 51 -18.49 -13.15 3.41
C ASP A 51 -17.29 -14.11 3.59
N PHE A 52 -16.19 -13.62 4.15
CA PHE A 52 -14.99 -14.41 4.34
C PHE A 52 -15.01 -15.13 5.68
N PRO A 53 -15.08 -16.47 5.68
CA PRO A 53 -14.90 -17.24 6.91
C PRO A 53 -13.54 -16.94 7.54
N ILE A 54 -13.52 -16.81 8.86
CA ILE A 54 -12.27 -16.59 9.61
C ILE A 54 -11.24 -17.67 9.27
N GLY A 55 -11.67 -18.92 9.10
CA GLY A 55 -10.79 -20.03 8.74
C GLY A 55 -10.06 -19.84 7.39
N ASP A 56 -10.70 -19.22 6.40
CA ASP A 56 -10.07 -18.92 5.10
C ASP A 56 -9.01 -17.84 5.23
N MET A 57 -9.29 -16.84 6.06
CA MET A 57 -8.34 -15.79 6.37
C MET A 57 -7.12 -16.31 7.10
N LEU A 58 -7.32 -17.19 8.09
CA LEU A 58 -6.22 -17.79 8.83
C LEU A 58 -5.34 -18.68 7.93
N ARG A 59 -5.93 -19.41 6.97
CA ARG A 59 -5.13 -20.17 5.97
C ARG A 59 -4.25 -19.27 5.10
N ILE A 60 -4.77 -18.11 4.69
CA ILE A 60 -3.98 -17.15 3.92
C ILE A 60 -2.90 -16.54 4.81
N THR A 61 -3.22 -16.23 6.06
CA THR A 61 -2.26 -15.74 7.05
C THR A 61 -1.11 -16.72 7.24
N ASP A 62 -1.39 -18.01 7.43
CA ASP A 62 -0.37 -19.05 7.59
C ASP A 62 0.54 -19.13 6.37
N ARG A 63 -0.04 -19.10 5.16
CA ARG A 63 0.74 -19.06 3.92
C ARG A 63 1.66 -17.84 3.85
N ARG A 64 1.18 -16.63 4.23
CA ARG A 64 2.02 -15.43 4.26
C ARG A 64 3.15 -15.53 5.30
N LEU A 65 2.91 -16.17 6.43
CA LEU A 65 3.96 -16.46 7.41
C LEU A 65 5.03 -17.42 6.84
N GLU A 66 4.62 -18.46 6.12
CA GLU A 66 5.51 -19.41 5.44
C GLU A 66 6.35 -18.72 4.35
N GLU A 67 5.78 -17.77 3.62
CA GLU A 67 6.45 -16.91 2.63
C GLU A 67 7.39 -15.87 3.29
N GLY A 68 7.41 -15.76 4.63
CA GLY A 68 8.27 -14.88 5.40
C GLY A 68 7.81 -13.42 5.52
N PHE A 69 6.55 -13.12 5.20
CA PHE A 69 6.03 -11.76 5.36
C PHE A 69 5.99 -11.35 6.83
N THR A 70 6.51 -10.16 7.09
CA THR A 70 6.46 -9.51 8.42
C THR A 70 5.45 -8.36 8.47
N VAL A 71 4.80 -8.05 7.35
CA VAL A 71 3.66 -7.12 7.25
C VAL A 71 2.59 -7.75 6.37
N MET A 72 1.33 -7.60 6.78
CA MET A 72 0.17 -8.07 6.03
C MET A 72 -0.88 -6.98 5.99
N LYS A 73 -1.64 -6.88 4.88
CA LYS A 73 -2.79 -5.97 4.77
C LYS A 73 -4.10 -6.74 4.73
N TYR A 74 -4.98 -6.35 5.61
CA TYR A 74 -6.31 -6.92 5.77
C TYR A 74 -7.35 -6.03 5.09
N SER A 75 -7.94 -6.51 4.00
CA SER A 75 -8.86 -5.73 3.16
C SER A 75 -10.31 -6.20 3.26
N VAL A 76 -10.78 -6.53 4.46
CA VAL A 76 -12.07 -7.19 4.61
C VAL A 76 -13.02 -6.44 5.55
N ILE A 77 -13.39 -5.24 5.11
CA ILE A 77 -14.56 -4.57 5.68
C ILE A 77 -15.79 -5.03 4.89
N PRO A 78 -16.76 -5.69 5.53
CA PRO A 78 -18.01 -6.05 4.87
C PRO A 78 -18.78 -4.79 4.45
N PRO A 79 -19.80 -4.92 3.60
CA PRO A 79 -20.71 -3.80 3.35
C PRO A 79 -21.28 -3.28 4.67
N ILE A 80 -21.01 -2.01 4.98
CA ILE A 80 -21.41 -1.34 6.21
C ILE A 80 -22.23 -0.10 5.88
N LYS A 81 -23.29 0.18 6.63
CA LYS A 81 -24.10 1.38 6.44
C LYS A 81 -23.38 2.61 6.98
N PRO A 82 -23.70 3.83 6.49
CA PRO A 82 -23.15 5.07 7.04
C PRO A 82 -23.36 5.23 8.55
N ILE A 83 -24.43 4.63 9.10
CA ILE A 83 -24.66 4.39 10.52
C ILE A 83 -25.13 2.95 10.64
N ASP A 84 -24.38 2.10 11.29
CA ASP A 84 -24.67 0.68 11.43
C ASP A 84 -24.65 0.23 12.91
N SER A 85 -25.03 -1.03 13.13
CA SER A 85 -25.12 -1.63 14.48
C SER A 85 -23.75 -1.94 15.07
N MET A 86 -23.67 -2.08 16.39
CA MET A 86 -22.46 -2.58 17.05
C MET A 86 -22.15 -4.03 16.67
N GLU A 87 -23.16 -4.85 16.36
CA GLU A 87 -22.94 -6.20 15.84
C GLU A 87 -22.07 -6.21 14.57
N MET A 88 -22.24 -5.21 13.70
CA MET A 88 -21.40 -5.09 12.50
C MET A 88 -19.96 -4.68 12.88
N VAL A 89 -19.78 -3.81 13.87
CA VAL A 89 -18.47 -3.46 14.41
C VAL A 89 -17.79 -4.70 14.99
N ASP A 90 -18.50 -5.45 15.83
CA ASP A 90 -18.00 -6.68 16.48
C ASP A 90 -17.53 -7.71 15.45
N LYS A 91 -18.26 -7.91 14.34
CA LYS A 91 -17.87 -8.81 13.24
C LYS A 91 -16.53 -8.41 12.59
N VAL A 92 -16.29 -7.12 12.42
CA VAL A 92 -15.02 -6.63 11.87
C VAL A 92 -13.88 -6.87 12.85
N VAL A 93 -14.12 -6.53 14.12
CA VAL A 93 -13.12 -6.66 15.20
C VAL A 93 -12.77 -8.13 15.44
N GLU A 94 -13.75 -9.02 15.51
CA GLU A 94 -13.54 -10.46 15.69
C GLU A 94 -12.61 -11.05 14.61
N ARG A 95 -12.83 -10.68 13.36
CA ARG A 95 -11.99 -11.13 12.24
C ARG A 95 -10.55 -10.61 12.37
N PHE A 96 -10.40 -9.35 12.70
CA PHE A 96 -9.05 -8.77 12.89
C PHE A 96 -8.34 -9.39 14.09
N ALA A 97 -9.05 -9.56 15.21
CA ALA A 97 -8.56 -10.18 16.42
C ALA A 97 -8.03 -11.60 16.16
N ALA A 98 -8.77 -12.41 15.40
CA ALA A 98 -8.36 -13.77 15.04
C ALA A 98 -7.02 -13.79 14.26
N VAL A 99 -6.82 -12.87 13.32
CA VAL A 99 -5.56 -12.74 12.60
C VAL A 99 -4.45 -12.28 13.55
N ARG A 100 -4.72 -11.27 14.41
CA ARG A 100 -3.74 -10.78 15.40
C ARG A 100 -3.32 -11.87 16.38
N GLU A 101 -4.24 -12.68 16.86
CA GLU A 101 -3.93 -13.81 17.73
C GLU A 101 -3.03 -14.83 17.01
N ARG A 102 -3.31 -15.14 15.74
CA ARG A 102 -2.53 -16.07 14.93
C ARG A 102 -1.08 -15.62 14.73
N VAL A 103 -0.86 -14.33 14.41
CA VAL A 103 0.47 -13.81 14.06
C VAL A 103 1.27 -13.28 15.26
N GLY A 104 0.63 -13.08 16.41
CA GLY A 104 1.25 -12.47 17.58
C GLY A 104 1.65 -11.00 17.32
N LYS A 105 2.65 -10.50 18.04
CA LYS A 105 3.15 -9.11 17.93
C LYS A 105 4.34 -8.95 16.98
N ALA A 106 4.90 -10.04 16.48
CA ALA A 106 6.10 -10.02 15.62
C ALA A 106 5.78 -9.65 14.16
N VAL A 107 4.51 -9.71 13.78
CA VAL A 107 4.04 -9.39 12.42
C VAL A 107 3.09 -8.20 12.50
N ASP A 108 3.33 -7.21 11.66
CA ASP A 108 2.48 -6.03 11.53
C ASP A 108 1.26 -6.34 10.66
N ILE A 109 0.09 -5.79 11.04
CA ILE A 109 -1.14 -5.96 10.28
C ILE A 109 -1.73 -4.58 10.00
N ALA A 110 -1.85 -4.22 8.73
CA ALA A 110 -2.62 -3.06 8.27
C ALA A 110 -4.07 -3.47 7.97
N VAL A 111 -4.98 -2.51 8.02
CA VAL A 111 -6.40 -2.67 7.66
C VAL A 111 -6.76 -1.66 6.60
N ASP A 112 -7.51 -2.09 5.59
CA ASP A 112 -7.97 -1.21 4.53
C ASP A 112 -9.50 -1.11 4.55
N PHE A 113 -10.02 0.11 4.73
CA PHE A 113 -11.44 0.41 4.72
C PHE A 113 -11.96 0.80 3.33
N HIS A 114 -11.06 1.06 2.37
CA HIS A 114 -11.38 1.44 0.98
C HIS A 114 -12.36 2.63 0.85
N GLY A 115 -12.40 3.54 1.81
CA GLY A 115 -13.38 4.63 1.83
C GLY A 115 -14.84 4.19 1.89
N ARG A 116 -15.11 2.94 2.27
CA ARG A 116 -16.48 2.37 2.32
C ARG A 116 -17.20 2.66 3.63
N VAL A 117 -16.47 3.17 4.59
CA VAL A 117 -16.96 3.43 5.96
C VAL A 117 -17.17 4.93 6.11
N SER A 118 -18.30 5.33 6.72
CA SER A 118 -18.49 6.74 7.07
C SER A 118 -17.50 7.17 8.16
N PRO A 119 -17.11 8.45 8.23
CA PRO A 119 -16.22 8.93 9.29
C PRO A 119 -16.71 8.60 10.71
N ALA A 120 -18.04 8.65 10.93
CA ALA A 120 -18.63 8.31 12.22
C ALA A 120 -18.44 6.82 12.58
N MET A 121 -18.63 5.92 11.62
CA MET A 121 -18.40 4.49 11.83
C MET A 121 -16.92 4.16 11.90
N SER A 122 -16.07 4.86 11.13
CA SER A 122 -14.61 4.70 11.22
C SER A 122 -14.11 4.99 12.62
N ILE A 123 -14.58 6.06 13.27
CA ILE A 123 -14.20 6.39 14.65
C ILE A 123 -14.61 5.28 15.63
N ARG A 124 -15.78 4.65 15.43
CA ARG A 124 -16.21 3.51 16.26
C ARG A 124 -15.32 2.29 16.04
N LEU A 125 -15.07 1.92 14.78
CA LEU A 125 -14.22 0.79 14.43
C LEU A 125 -12.79 0.97 14.93
N LEU A 126 -12.22 2.16 14.75
CA LEU A 126 -10.86 2.47 15.20
C LEU A 126 -10.70 2.27 16.70
N LYS A 127 -11.67 2.73 17.53
CA LYS A 127 -11.64 2.54 18.98
C LYS A 127 -11.62 1.06 19.38
N GLU A 128 -12.41 0.24 18.71
CA GLU A 128 -12.47 -1.20 18.99
C GLU A 128 -11.28 -1.97 18.41
N LEU A 129 -10.59 -1.43 17.38
CA LEU A 129 -9.39 -2.00 16.81
C LEU A 129 -8.10 -1.63 17.54
N GLU A 130 -8.06 -0.51 18.28
CA GLU A 130 -6.86 -0.05 19.02
C GLU A 130 -6.20 -1.13 19.90
N PRO A 131 -6.95 -1.96 20.66
CA PRO A 131 -6.34 -3.00 21.50
C PRO A 131 -5.57 -4.07 20.73
N TYR A 132 -5.78 -4.17 19.41
CA TYR A 132 -5.15 -5.16 18.54
C TYR A 132 -3.96 -4.60 17.74
N TYR A 133 -3.59 -3.34 17.96
CA TYR A 133 -2.39 -2.70 17.40
C TYR A 133 -2.28 -2.81 15.87
N PRO A 134 -3.23 -2.27 15.09
CA PRO A 134 -3.03 -2.15 13.65
C PRO A 134 -1.79 -1.31 13.33
N LEU A 135 -1.02 -1.70 12.32
CA LEU A 135 0.11 -0.91 11.84
C LEU A 135 -0.36 0.44 11.29
N PHE A 136 -1.41 0.40 10.50
CA PHE A 136 -2.18 1.55 10.04
C PHE A 136 -3.59 1.12 9.61
N VAL A 137 -4.48 2.09 9.52
CA VAL A 137 -5.78 1.94 8.87
C VAL A 137 -5.81 2.83 7.63
N GLU A 138 -6.05 2.20 6.48
CA GLU A 138 -6.10 2.82 5.16
C GLU A 138 -7.51 3.27 4.81
N GLU A 139 -7.62 4.44 4.19
CA GLU A 139 -8.86 5.05 3.71
C GLU A 139 -10.05 4.96 4.67
N PRO A 140 -9.92 5.40 5.94
CA PRO A 140 -11.05 5.38 6.88
C PRO A 140 -12.12 6.41 6.55
N ALA A 141 -11.88 7.28 5.57
CA ALA A 141 -12.81 8.23 4.98
C ALA A 141 -12.45 8.43 3.50
N LEU A 142 -13.41 8.89 2.71
CA LEU A 142 -13.16 9.29 1.31
C LEU A 142 -12.27 10.54 1.25
N PRO A 143 -11.41 10.67 0.24
CA PRO A 143 -10.44 11.75 0.15
C PRO A 143 -11.04 13.12 -0.21
N GLU A 144 -12.31 13.16 -0.64
CA GLU A 144 -13.01 14.40 -1.05
C GLU A 144 -13.18 15.40 0.10
N ASN A 145 -13.09 14.92 1.35
CA ASN A 145 -13.18 15.78 2.54
C ASN A 145 -12.00 15.49 3.49
N VAL A 146 -10.91 16.23 3.30
CA VAL A 146 -9.70 16.07 4.12
C VAL A 146 -9.96 16.44 5.60
N ASP A 147 -10.88 17.35 5.90
CA ASP A 147 -11.20 17.71 7.28
C ASP A 147 -11.84 16.54 8.04
N GLU A 148 -12.65 15.72 7.37
CA GLU A 148 -13.16 14.48 7.97
C GLU A 148 -12.03 13.46 8.19
N MET A 149 -11.06 13.35 7.29
CA MET A 149 -9.87 12.52 7.50
C MET A 149 -9.08 12.99 8.73
N VAL A 150 -8.88 14.31 8.89
CA VAL A 150 -8.25 14.92 10.08
C VAL A 150 -9.05 14.58 11.34
N ARG A 151 -10.39 14.68 11.30
CA ARG A 151 -11.24 14.34 12.43
C ARG A 151 -11.09 12.88 12.85
N VAL A 152 -11.06 11.98 11.87
CA VAL A 152 -10.84 10.53 12.10
C VAL A 152 -9.44 10.29 12.68
N SER A 153 -8.40 10.84 12.09
CA SER A 153 -7.02 10.61 12.52
C SER A 153 -6.77 11.11 13.96
N ARG A 154 -7.39 12.21 14.36
CA ARG A 154 -7.30 12.74 15.73
C ARG A 154 -8.13 11.97 16.76
N SER A 155 -8.98 11.05 16.35
CA SER A 155 -9.84 10.26 17.24
C SER A 155 -9.19 8.96 17.72
N THR A 156 -8.00 8.62 17.23
CA THR A 156 -7.33 7.35 17.48
C THR A 156 -5.82 7.51 17.58
N THR A 157 -5.15 6.53 18.20
CA THR A 157 -3.70 6.39 18.23
C THR A 157 -3.18 5.52 17.07
N ILE A 158 -4.07 4.86 16.31
CA ILE A 158 -3.70 4.07 15.14
C ILE A 158 -3.24 5.01 14.03
N PRO A 159 -2.06 4.78 13.41
CA PRO A 159 -1.65 5.53 12.24
C PRO A 159 -2.68 5.43 11.11
N ILE A 160 -3.00 6.53 10.47
CA ILE A 160 -3.91 6.58 9.32
C ILE A 160 -3.09 6.62 8.03
N ALA A 161 -3.56 5.91 7.01
CA ALA A 161 -2.98 5.87 5.68
C ALA A 161 -4.01 6.28 4.61
N ALA A 162 -3.59 7.01 3.58
CA ALA A 162 -4.40 7.32 2.40
C ALA A 162 -3.53 7.84 1.25
N GLY A 163 -4.10 7.86 0.03
CA GLY A 163 -3.44 8.49 -1.11
C GLY A 163 -3.73 7.85 -2.45
N GLU A 164 -4.21 6.62 -2.53
CA GLU A 164 -4.44 5.89 -3.78
C GLU A 164 -5.34 6.61 -4.78
N ARG A 165 -6.26 7.44 -4.28
CA ARG A 165 -7.26 8.20 -5.07
C ARG A 165 -6.82 9.62 -5.39
N LEU A 166 -5.59 10.02 -5.01
CA LEU A 166 -5.10 11.37 -5.20
C LEU A 166 -4.17 11.46 -6.42
N PHE A 167 -4.20 12.61 -7.09
CA PHE A 167 -3.48 12.84 -8.35
C PHE A 167 -2.53 14.03 -8.22
N GLY A 168 -1.26 13.81 -8.61
CA GLY A 168 -0.22 14.82 -8.56
C GLY A 168 0.04 15.34 -7.15
N LYS A 169 1.21 15.93 -6.91
CA LYS A 169 1.56 16.53 -5.61
C LYS A 169 0.56 17.56 -5.09
N TRP A 170 -0.18 18.19 -6.01
CA TRP A 170 -1.21 19.18 -5.66
C TRP A 170 -2.40 18.54 -4.94
N GLY A 171 -2.80 17.33 -5.35
CA GLY A 171 -3.85 16.57 -4.67
C GLY A 171 -3.42 16.08 -3.28
N PHE A 172 -2.14 15.80 -3.10
CA PHE A 172 -1.59 15.38 -1.80
C PHE A 172 -1.33 16.55 -0.83
N ARG A 173 -1.26 17.78 -1.34
CA ARG A 173 -0.86 18.95 -0.55
C ARG A 173 -1.70 19.10 0.72
N GLU A 174 -3.02 19.14 0.59
CA GLU A 174 -3.90 19.38 1.72
C GLU A 174 -3.84 18.24 2.77
N LEU A 175 -3.77 16.97 2.29
CA LEU A 175 -3.63 15.80 3.14
C LEU A 175 -2.36 15.88 4.00
N ILE A 176 -1.24 16.31 3.41
CA ILE A 176 0.06 16.40 4.06
C ILE A 176 0.12 17.63 4.98
N GLU A 177 -0.23 18.83 4.49
CA GLU A 177 -0.17 20.08 5.27
C GLU A 177 -1.07 20.03 6.52
N LYS A 178 -2.25 19.41 6.44
CA LYS A 178 -3.15 19.21 7.58
C LYS A 178 -2.76 18.05 8.49
N GLN A 179 -1.72 17.30 8.11
CA GLN A 179 -1.26 16.11 8.83
C GLN A 179 -2.44 15.13 9.09
N ALA A 180 -3.23 14.90 8.04
CA ALA A 180 -4.41 14.05 8.11
C ALA A 180 -4.08 12.56 8.17
N VAL A 181 -2.84 12.19 7.81
CA VAL A 181 -2.35 10.81 7.77
C VAL A 181 -0.94 10.70 8.34
N SER A 182 -0.53 9.49 8.70
CA SER A 182 0.85 9.15 9.08
C SER A 182 1.58 8.40 7.95
N VAL A 183 0.82 7.78 7.03
CA VAL A 183 1.34 7.05 5.88
C VAL A 183 0.68 7.57 4.62
N VAL A 184 1.48 7.95 3.64
CA VAL A 184 1.04 8.46 2.35
C VAL A 184 1.20 7.36 1.30
N GLN A 185 0.16 7.07 0.52
CA GLN A 185 0.08 5.93 -0.39
C GLN A 185 -0.16 6.37 -1.85
N PRO A 186 0.84 7.01 -2.50
CA PRO A 186 0.68 7.35 -3.90
C PRO A 186 0.64 6.10 -4.76
N ASP A 187 -0.29 6.03 -5.71
CA ASP A 187 -0.28 5.04 -6.77
C ASP A 187 0.51 5.60 -7.97
N LEU A 188 1.62 4.97 -8.33
CA LEU A 188 2.49 5.46 -9.40
C LEU A 188 1.82 5.43 -10.78
N CYS A 189 0.83 4.54 -10.98
CA CYS A 189 0.05 4.48 -12.20
C CYS A 189 -1.01 5.60 -12.29
N HIS A 190 -1.24 6.34 -11.19
CA HIS A 190 -2.29 7.36 -11.14
C HIS A 190 -1.82 8.73 -10.68
N CYS A 191 -0.82 8.79 -9.77
CA CYS A 191 -0.39 10.06 -9.18
C CYS A 191 0.47 10.94 -10.11
N GLY A 192 0.92 10.43 -11.26
CA GLY A 192 1.77 11.17 -12.21
C GLY A 192 3.12 10.50 -12.50
N GLY A 193 3.30 9.23 -12.10
CA GLY A 193 4.50 8.44 -12.34
C GLY A 193 5.55 8.56 -11.24
N ILE A 194 6.75 8.09 -11.54
CA ILE A 194 7.86 7.91 -10.58
C ILE A 194 8.32 9.26 -10.01
N PHE A 195 8.57 10.25 -10.90
CA PHE A 195 9.13 11.52 -10.46
C PHE A 195 8.13 12.37 -9.67
N GLU A 196 6.85 12.28 -9.99
CA GLU A 196 5.82 12.96 -9.20
C GLU A 196 5.66 12.30 -7.83
N ALA A 197 5.66 10.96 -7.78
CA ALA A 197 5.64 10.21 -6.52
C ALA A 197 6.87 10.52 -5.64
N ARG A 198 8.07 10.71 -6.25
CA ARG A 198 9.28 11.14 -5.52
C ARG A 198 9.13 12.51 -4.86
N LYS A 199 8.44 13.46 -5.53
CA LYS A 199 8.14 14.78 -4.94
C LYS A 199 7.14 14.66 -3.78
N ILE A 200 6.11 13.81 -3.93
CA ILE A 200 5.12 13.53 -2.88
C ILE A 200 5.83 12.93 -1.67
N ALA A 201 6.74 11.97 -1.88
CA ALA A 201 7.55 11.38 -0.81
C ALA A 201 8.39 12.42 -0.06
N ALA A 202 9.04 13.33 -0.78
CA ALA A 202 9.81 14.40 -0.18
C ALA A 202 8.93 15.41 0.60
N MET A 203 7.72 15.71 0.12
CA MET A 203 6.76 16.53 0.87
C MET A 203 6.34 15.84 2.18
N ALA A 204 6.05 14.53 2.13
CA ALA A 204 5.66 13.74 3.28
C ALA A 204 6.78 13.65 4.33
N GLU A 205 8.03 13.52 3.90
CA GLU A 205 9.22 13.43 4.77
C GLU A 205 9.36 14.65 5.69
N VAL A 206 9.08 15.87 5.18
CA VAL A 206 9.13 17.11 5.98
C VAL A 206 8.18 17.08 7.18
N TYR A 207 7.08 16.33 7.09
CA TYR A 207 6.08 16.16 8.15
C TYR A 207 6.22 14.83 8.90
N HIS A 208 7.38 14.14 8.79
CA HIS A 208 7.65 12.85 9.42
C HIS A 208 6.68 11.72 9.01
N MET A 209 6.04 11.83 7.83
CA MET A 209 5.16 10.81 7.29
C MET A 209 5.96 9.75 6.55
N GLN A 210 5.49 8.51 6.64
CA GLN A 210 6.04 7.38 5.88
C GLN A 210 5.35 7.26 4.51
N ILE A 211 6.02 6.59 3.57
CA ILE A 211 5.47 6.24 2.26
C ILE A 211 5.24 4.73 2.22
N ALA A 212 4.08 4.33 1.69
CA ALA A 212 3.76 2.95 1.36
C ALA A 212 3.01 2.94 0.02
N PRO A 213 3.69 2.92 -1.14
CA PRO A 213 3.04 3.07 -2.43
C PRO A 213 1.95 2.03 -2.67
N HIS A 214 0.77 2.50 -3.07
CA HIS A 214 -0.35 1.65 -3.46
C HIS A 214 -0.03 0.93 -4.77
N ASN A 215 -0.10 -0.40 -4.77
CA ASN A 215 0.19 -1.22 -5.94
C ASN A 215 -0.60 -2.55 -5.95
N PRO A 216 -1.92 -2.56 -6.16
CA PRO A 216 -2.71 -3.77 -6.39
C PRO A 216 -2.66 -4.22 -7.86
N LEU A 217 -1.68 -3.71 -8.63
CA LEU A 217 -1.58 -3.78 -10.08
C LEU A 217 -0.58 -4.86 -10.52
N GLY A 218 -0.04 -4.72 -11.73
CA GLY A 218 0.84 -5.71 -12.33
C GLY A 218 2.33 -5.41 -12.14
N PRO A 219 3.19 -6.24 -12.74
CA PRO A 219 4.64 -6.22 -12.50
C PRO A 219 5.35 -4.97 -13.04
N ILE A 220 4.79 -4.29 -14.03
CA ILE A 220 5.37 -3.03 -14.54
C ILE A 220 5.18 -1.92 -13.51
N SER A 221 3.99 -1.85 -12.88
CA SER A 221 3.74 -0.94 -11.75
C SER A 221 4.66 -1.26 -10.57
N LEU A 222 4.82 -2.53 -10.23
CA LEU A 222 5.74 -2.97 -9.18
C LEU A 222 7.18 -2.56 -9.48
N ALA A 223 7.65 -2.74 -10.72
CA ALA A 223 8.97 -2.30 -11.13
C ALA A 223 9.17 -0.79 -10.91
N ALA A 224 8.19 0.03 -11.29
CA ALA A 224 8.23 1.47 -11.07
C ALA A 224 8.24 1.82 -9.57
N CYS A 225 7.42 1.14 -8.76
CA CYS A 225 7.43 1.31 -7.31
C CYS A 225 8.79 0.99 -6.70
N ILE A 226 9.41 -0.13 -7.07
CA ILE A 226 10.73 -0.52 -6.57
C ILE A 226 11.78 0.55 -6.88
N GLN A 227 11.75 1.16 -8.08
CA GLN A 227 12.67 2.26 -8.43
C GLN A 227 12.49 3.49 -7.55
N LEU A 228 11.26 3.81 -7.13
CA LEU A 228 10.99 4.85 -6.16
C LEU A 228 11.44 4.45 -4.75
N ASP A 229 11.07 3.25 -4.33
CA ASP A 229 11.21 2.76 -2.96
C ASP A 229 12.67 2.71 -2.52
N VAL A 230 13.54 2.24 -3.42
CA VAL A 230 14.95 2.05 -3.11
C VAL A 230 15.68 3.36 -2.82
N CYS A 231 15.23 4.48 -3.41
CA CYS A 231 15.81 5.81 -3.22
C CYS A 231 14.99 6.73 -2.28
N THR A 232 13.95 6.19 -1.61
CA THR A 232 13.05 6.98 -0.74
C THR A 232 13.31 6.65 0.74
N PRO A 233 13.97 7.56 1.52
CA PRO A 233 14.35 7.28 2.91
C PRO A 233 13.19 6.93 3.83
N ASN A 234 12.04 7.60 3.67
CA ASN A 234 10.85 7.43 4.49
C ASN A 234 9.89 6.32 3.99
N LEU A 235 10.39 5.31 3.27
CA LEU A 235 9.60 4.14 2.90
C LEU A 235 9.29 3.28 4.14
N LEU A 236 8.01 2.91 4.30
CA LEU A 236 7.54 1.95 5.29
C LEU A 236 7.61 0.51 4.75
N ALA A 237 6.92 0.26 3.65
CA ALA A 237 6.86 -1.01 2.93
C ALA A 237 6.16 -0.83 1.59
N GLN A 238 6.35 -1.79 0.66
CA GLN A 238 5.71 -1.82 -0.65
C GLN A 238 4.53 -2.79 -0.67
N GLU A 239 3.43 -2.37 -1.27
CA GLU A 239 2.25 -3.21 -1.47
C GLU A 239 2.48 -4.33 -2.47
N HIS A 240 1.92 -5.52 -2.15
CA HIS A 240 1.94 -6.69 -3.01
C HIS A 240 0.59 -7.42 -2.96
N PRO A 241 -0.14 -7.52 -4.09
CA PRO A 241 -1.45 -8.18 -4.13
C PRO A 241 -1.38 -9.66 -3.77
N GLY A 242 -0.31 -10.35 -4.16
CA GLY A 242 -0.11 -11.76 -3.90
C GLY A 242 -1.05 -12.66 -4.67
N MET A 243 -1.14 -12.46 -5.98
CA MET A 243 -1.96 -13.28 -6.87
C MET A 243 -1.46 -14.73 -6.92
N PRO A 244 -2.35 -15.74 -6.82
CA PRO A 244 -1.94 -17.15 -6.78
C PRO A 244 -1.17 -17.62 -8.02
N ASP A 245 -1.39 -16.97 -9.18
CA ASP A 245 -0.73 -17.30 -10.45
C ASP A 245 0.58 -16.52 -10.67
N GLY A 246 0.97 -15.66 -9.73
CA GLY A 246 2.21 -14.88 -9.79
C GLY A 246 2.26 -13.81 -10.89
N ARG A 247 1.14 -13.48 -11.54
CA ARG A 247 1.10 -12.44 -12.58
C ARG A 247 1.51 -11.07 -12.07
N ASP A 248 1.21 -10.77 -10.84
CA ASP A 248 1.63 -9.53 -10.17
C ASP A 248 3.15 -9.44 -9.96
N LEU A 249 3.82 -10.59 -9.89
CA LEU A 249 5.29 -10.70 -9.89
C LEU A 249 5.89 -10.86 -11.30
N GLY A 250 5.07 -10.95 -12.32
CA GLY A 250 5.52 -10.98 -13.72
C GLY A 250 5.55 -12.35 -14.37
N VAL A 251 5.03 -13.41 -13.74
CA VAL A 251 4.91 -14.74 -14.37
C VAL A 251 4.10 -14.63 -15.67
N GLY A 252 4.70 -15.06 -16.80
CA GLY A 252 4.09 -14.96 -18.14
C GLY A 252 4.04 -13.54 -18.73
N ILE A 253 4.69 -12.55 -18.11
CA ILE A 253 4.73 -11.15 -18.56
C ILE A 253 6.17 -10.66 -18.69
N LEU A 254 7.02 -10.98 -17.72
CA LEU A 254 8.43 -10.60 -17.69
C LEU A 254 9.32 -11.78 -18.06
N LYS A 255 10.44 -11.51 -18.75
CA LYS A 255 11.45 -12.55 -19.00
C LYS A 255 12.02 -13.12 -17.69
N ARG A 256 12.13 -12.29 -16.65
CA ARG A 256 12.51 -12.67 -15.30
C ARG A 256 11.49 -12.10 -14.34
N PRO A 257 10.56 -12.92 -13.83
CA PRO A 257 9.63 -12.52 -12.80
C PRO A 257 10.36 -12.08 -11.53
N PHE A 258 9.71 -11.23 -10.74
CA PHE A 258 10.20 -10.88 -9.41
C PHE A 258 10.07 -12.08 -8.45
N GLU A 259 11.00 -12.14 -7.51
CA GLU A 259 11.00 -13.15 -6.45
C GLU A 259 10.90 -12.46 -5.08
N ILE A 260 10.06 -12.99 -4.21
CA ILE A 260 9.95 -12.54 -2.82
C ILE A 260 10.69 -13.54 -1.94
N GLU A 261 11.71 -13.07 -1.25
CA GLU A 261 12.51 -13.86 -0.31
C GLU A 261 12.35 -13.28 1.10
N GLY A 262 11.77 -14.06 2.03
CA GLY A 262 11.57 -13.62 3.41
C GLY A 262 10.73 -12.34 3.52
N GLY A 263 9.68 -12.21 2.71
CA GLY A 263 8.82 -11.03 2.67
C GLY A 263 9.46 -9.77 2.08
N CYS A 264 10.58 -9.89 1.37
CA CYS A 264 11.29 -8.78 0.73
C CYS A 264 11.51 -9.04 -0.76
N ILE A 265 11.58 -7.98 -1.54
CA ILE A 265 12.05 -7.98 -2.94
C ILE A 265 13.47 -7.38 -2.99
N ARG A 266 14.35 -7.98 -3.79
CA ARG A 266 15.65 -7.40 -4.10
C ARG A 266 15.53 -6.31 -5.15
N VAL A 267 16.39 -5.31 -5.05
CA VAL A 267 16.44 -4.22 -6.00
C VAL A 267 16.98 -4.73 -7.35
N PRO A 268 16.28 -4.48 -8.49
CA PRO A 268 16.79 -4.85 -9.80
C PRO A 268 18.03 -4.04 -10.17
N GLU A 269 19.08 -4.72 -10.65
CA GLU A 269 20.34 -4.09 -11.05
C GLU A 269 20.36 -3.61 -12.53
N GLY A 270 19.35 -3.98 -13.32
CA GLY A 270 19.27 -3.66 -14.74
C GLY A 270 18.93 -2.20 -15.03
N PRO A 271 19.30 -1.68 -16.24
CA PRO A 271 18.99 -0.30 -16.61
C PRO A 271 17.49 -0.05 -16.78
N GLY A 272 17.08 1.20 -16.65
CA GLY A 272 15.68 1.60 -16.70
C GLY A 272 14.92 1.11 -15.47
N LEU A 273 13.77 0.49 -15.67
CA LEU A 273 13.00 -0.15 -14.61
C LEU A 273 13.61 -1.47 -14.12
N GLY A 274 14.68 -1.96 -14.78
CA GLY A 274 15.32 -3.22 -14.43
C GLY A 274 14.56 -4.47 -14.89
N ILE A 275 13.58 -4.33 -15.77
CA ILE A 275 12.75 -5.41 -16.30
C ILE A 275 12.77 -5.49 -17.81
N GLU A 276 12.46 -6.68 -18.35
CA GLU A 276 12.17 -6.92 -19.76
C GLU A 276 10.82 -7.63 -19.89
N VAL A 277 9.95 -7.06 -20.72
CA VAL A 277 8.66 -7.66 -21.08
C VAL A 277 8.88 -8.71 -22.17
N ILE A 278 8.10 -9.81 -22.14
CA ILE A 278 8.14 -10.90 -23.13
C ILE A 278 7.55 -10.42 -24.46
#